data_4b9003bd2ab4b26e7a7e639ddf7db583
#
_entry.id   4b9003bd2ab4b26e7a7e639ddf7db583
#
_cell.length_a   1.000
_cell.length_b   1.000
_cell.length_c   1.000
_cell.angle_alpha   90.00
_cell.angle_beta   90.00
_cell.angle_gamma   90.00
#
_symmetry.space_group_name_H-M   'P 1'
#
loop_
_entity.id
_entity.type
_entity.pdbx_description
1 polymer ?
#
loop_
_entity_poly.entity_id
_entity_poly.type
_entity_poly.pdbx_seq_one_letter_code
_entity_poly.pdbx_strand_id
1 'polypeptide(L)'
;MNWRKKKARKIAWERIQILFELAMEEGKKGNFERARRYVEHILNLSTKYKVRLPREMKMHICKRCHWILIPGKTSQVRLKKGKVVIKCLNCGAYKRYPYKK
;
A
#
# COMPACT_ATOMS: atom_id res chain seq x y z
N MET A 1 -27.92 -8.80 6.32
CA MET A 1 -26.76 -8.30 5.63
C MET A 1 -26.94 -8.41 4.12
N ASN A 2 -26.65 -7.32 3.41
CA ASN A 2 -26.90 -7.25 1.99
C ASN A 2 -25.81 -7.98 1.19
N TRP A 3 -26.17 -9.05 0.48
CA TRP A 3 -25.23 -9.84 -0.32
C TRP A 3 -24.62 -9.03 -1.48
N ARG A 4 -25.32 -8.00 -1.98
CA ARG A 4 -24.80 -7.11 -3.01
C ARG A 4 -23.57 -6.34 -2.51
N LYS A 5 -23.60 -5.89 -1.26
CA LYS A 5 -22.46 -5.21 -0.65
C LYS A 5 -21.27 -6.16 -0.47
N LYS A 6 -21.52 -7.40 -0.10
CA LYS A 6 -20.49 -8.42 -0.01
C LYS A 6 -19.83 -8.68 -1.35
N LYS A 7 -20.63 -8.82 -2.39
CA LYS A 7 -20.15 -9.06 -3.75
C LYS A 7 -19.34 -7.87 -4.25
N ALA A 8 -19.81 -6.65 -4.02
CA ALA A 8 -19.10 -5.43 -4.40
C ALA A 8 -17.76 -5.33 -3.71
N ARG A 9 -17.68 -5.67 -2.41
CA ARG A 9 -16.40 -5.68 -1.67
C ARG A 9 -15.44 -6.70 -2.22
N LYS A 10 -15.91 -7.87 -2.57
CA LYS A 10 -15.07 -8.92 -3.14
C LYS A 10 -14.47 -8.49 -4.47
N ILE A 11 -15.28 -7.89 -5.34
CA ILE A 11 -14.81 -7.37 -6.63
C ILE A 11 -13.80 -6.25 -6.41
N ALA A 12 -14.08 -5.34 -5.49
CA ALA A 12 -13.17 -4.25 -5.15
C ALA A 12 -11.84 -4.80 -4.62
N TRP A 13 -11.88 -5.82 -3.77
CA TRP A 13 -10.68 -6.45 -3.23
C TRP A 13 -9.84 -7.08 -4.34
N GLU A 14 -10.46 -7.77 -5.28
CA GLU A 14 -9.75 -8.35 -6.41
C GLU A 14 -9.06 -7.29 -7.25
N ARG A 15 -9.74 -6.18 -7.52
CA ARG A 15 -9.16 -5.05 -8.25
C ARG A 15 -8.00 -4.41 -7.49
N ILE A 16 -8.14 -4.28 -6.18
CA ILE A 16 -7.08 -3.74 -5.33
C ILE A 16 -5.82 -4.59 -5.44
N GLN A 17 -5.97 -5.91 -5.41
CA GLN A 17 -4.83 -6.81 -5.55
C GLN A 17 -4.12 -6.64 -6.90
N ILE A 18 -4.89 -6.55 -7.98
CA ILE A 18 -4.32 -6.35 -9.32
C ILE A 18 -3.61 -5.01 -9.41
N LEU A 19 -4.23 -3.95 -8.91
CA LEU A 19 -3.64 -2.61 -8.91
C LEU A 19 -2.36 -2.56 -8.07
N PHE A 20 -2.34 -3.27 -6.95
CA PHE A 20 -1.16 -3.33 -6.10
C PHE A 20 0.01 -4.00 -6.84
N GLU A 21 -0.23 -5.09 -7.52
CA GLU A 21 0.80 -5.76 -8.32
C GLU A 21 1.33 -4.83 -9.41
N LEU A 22 0.43 -4.13 -10.11
CA LEU A 22 0.82 -3.18 -11.14
C LEU A 22 1.64 -2.02 -10.56
N ALA A 23 1.24 -1.53 -9.39
CA ALA A 23 1.98 -0.45 -8.71
C ALA A 23 3.38 -0.90 -8.33
N MET A 24 3.53 -2.12 -7.82
CA MET A 24 4.84 -2.68 -7.47
C MET A 24 5.72 -2.82 -8.70
N GLU A 25 5.17 -3.33 -9.80
CA GLU A 25 5.92 -3.47 -11.05
C GLU A 25 6.41 -2.12 -11.58
N GLU A 26 5.51 -1.15 -11.63
CA GLU A 26 5.86 0.19 -12.13
C GLU A 26 6.89 0.86 -11.22
N GLY A 27 6.77 0.68 -9.91
CA GLY A 27 7.74 1.19 -8.95
C GLY A 27 9.12 0.59 -9.15
N LYS A 28 9.18 -0.72 -9.41
CA LYS A 28 10.45 -1.41 -9.66
C LYS A 28 11.12 -0.93 -10.94
N LYS A 29 10.32 -0.55 -11.93
CA LYS A 29 10.82 -0.01 -13.20
C LYS A 29 11.23 1.46 -13.11
N GLY A 30 10.90 2.12 -12.01
CA GLY A 30 11.19 3.53 -11.82
C GLY A 30 10.07 4.48 -12.26
N ASN A 31 8.92 3.95 -12.65
CA ASN A 31 7.76 4.74 -13.06
C ASN A 31 6.91 5.13 -11.87
N PHE A 32 7.46 5.98 -10.98
CA PHE A 32 6.86 6.31 -9.69
C PHE A 32 5.54 7.08 -9.83
N GLU A 33 5.42 7.94 -10.82
CA GLU A 33 4.18 8.68 -11.08
C GLU A 33 3.03 7.73 -11.39
N ARG A 34 3.27 6.75 -12.25
CA ARG A 34 2.27 5.76 -12.62
C ARG A 34 1.90 4.87 -11.43
N ALA A 35 2.92 4.45 -10.66
CA ALA A 35 2.69 3.67 -9.46
C ALA A 35 1.84 4.46 -8.45
N ARG A 36 2.09 5.75 -8.32
CA ARG A 36 1.31 6.62 -7.44
C ARG A 36 -0.17 6.65 -7.84
N ARG A 37 -0.45 6.73 -9.13
CA ARG A 37 -1.83 6.72 -9.63
C ARG A 37 -2.54 5.42 -9.25
N TYR A 38 -1.87 4.29 -9.38
CA TYR A 38 -2.43 3.00 -8.96
C TYR A 38 -2.69 2.97 -7.46
N VAL A 39 -1.77 3.50 -6.66
CA VAL A 39 -1.94 3.57 -5.21
C VAL A 39 -3.14 4.45 -4.85
N GLU A 40 -3.29 5.61 -5.48
CA GLU A 40 -4.43 6.49 -5.24
C GLU A 40 -5.74 5.78 -5.58
N HIS A 41 -5.76 5.02 -6.67
CA HIS A 41 -6.93 4.24 -7.06
C HIS A 41 -7.26 3.16 -6.03
N ILE A 42 -6.23 2.47 -5.51
CA ILE A 42 -6.39 1.47 -4.44
C ILE A 42 -7.03 2.11 -3.21
N LEU A 43 -6.53 3.26 -2.79
CA LEU A 43 -7.05 3.95 -1.61
C LEU A 43 -8.49 4.41 -1.81
N ASN A 44 -8.84 4.87 -3.01
CA ASN A 44 -10.20 5.25 -3.34
C ASN A 44 -11.15 4.06 -3.28
N LEU A 45 -10.75 2.92 -3.84
CA LEU A 45 -11.56 1.70 -3.79
C LEU A 45 -11.73 1.21 -2.35
N SER A 46 -10.66 1.26 -1.57
CA SER A 46 -10.69 0.87 -0.17
C SER A 46 -11.70 1.72 0.62
N THR A 47 -11.69 3.01 0.42
CA THR A 47 -12.58 3.93 1.10
C THR A 47 -14.02 3.77 0.62
N LYS A 48 -14.21 3.70 -0.70
CA LYS A 48 -15.55 3.63 -1.30
C LYS A 48 -16.31 2.37 -0.90
N TYR A 49 -15.63 1.22 -0.93
CA TYR A 49 -16.26 -0.06 -0.63
C TYR A 49 -15.98 -0.56 0.78
N LYS A 50 -15.31 0.24 1.59
CA LYS A 50 -14.96 -0.10 2.98
C LYS A 50 -14.20 -1.43 3.07
N VAL A 51 -13.25 -1.63 2.16
CA VAL A 51 -12.39 -2.81 2.15
C VAL A 51 -11.14 -2.51 2.96
N ARG A 52 -10.87 -3.34 3.97
CA ARG A 52 -9.69 -3.18 4.80
C ARG A 52 -8.46 -3.73 4.08
N LEU A 53 -7.45 -2.89 3.93
CA LEU A 53 -6.20 -3.31 3.32
C LEU A 53 -5.38 -4.16 4.29
N PRO A 54 -4.77 -5.27 3.84
CA PRO A 54 -3.90 -6.04 4.71
C PRO A 54 -2.66 -5.24 5.11
N ARG A 55 -2.08 -5.62 6.23
CA ARG A 55 -0.88 -4.98 6.75
C ARG A 55 0.26 -4.97 5.71
N GLU A 56 0.43 -6.07 4.99
CA GLU A 56 1.46 -6.21 3.96
C GLU A 56 1.34 -5.13 2.89
N MET A 57 0.12 -4.87 2.42
CA MET A 57 -0.11 -3.80 1.45
C MET A 57 0.14 -2.42 2.07
N LYS A 58 -0.30 -2.21 3.31
CA LYS A 58 -0.09 -0.94 4.00
C LYS A 58 1.38 -0.60 4.16
N MET A 59 2.23 -1.61 4.34
CA MET A 59 3.68 -1.41 4.47
C MET A 59 4.31 -0.90 3.18
N HIS A 60 3.69 -1.16 2.05
CA HIS A 60 4.20 -0.73 0.75
C HIS A 60 3.52 0.52 0.20
N ILE A 61 2.64 1.14 0.98
CA ILE A 61 1.92 2.34 0.56
C ILE A 61 2.16 3.46 1.56
N CYS A 62 2.66 4.60 1.07
CA CYS A 62 2.77 5.79 1.90
C CYS A 62 1.42 6.53 1.90
N LYS A 63 0.80 6.63 3.07
CA LYS A 63 -0.50 7.32 3.19
C LYS A 63 -0.39 8.82 2.99
N ARG A 64 0.80 9.38 3.16
CA ARG A 64 1.01 10.82 3.09
C ARG A 64 1.20 11.32 1.65
N CYS A 65 2.08 10.66 0.89
CA CYS A 65 2.38 11.09 -0.47
C CYS A 65 1.90 10.10 -1.54
N HIS A 66 1.31 8.99 -1.13
CA HIS A 66 0.75 7.93 -1.99
C HIS A 66 1.78 7.26 -2.89
N TRP A 67 3.06 7.31 -2.51
CA TRP A 67 4.08 6.58 -3.24
C TRP A 67 4.09 5.12 -2.85
N ILE A 68 4.46 4.28 -3.83
CA ILE A 68 4.69 2.87 -3.53
C ILE A 68 6.04 2.77 -2.82
N LEU A 69 6.06 2.05 -1.70
CA LEU A 69 7.27 1.92 -0.89
C LEU A 69 7.98 0.60 -1.22
N ILE A 70 9.04 0.70 -2.00
CA ILE A 70 9.86 -0.46 -2.38
C ILE A 70 11.16 -0.38 -1.58
N PRO A 71 11.46 -1.39 -0.74
CA PRO A 71 12.68 -1.39 0.06
C PRO A 71 13.93 -1.22 -0.79
N GLY A 72 14.78 -0.29 -0.41
CA GLY A 72 16.01 0.00 -1.13
C GLY A 72 15.86 0.93 -2.32
N LYS A 73 14.64 1.26 -2.74
CA LYS A 73 14.38 2.18 -3.85
C LYS A 73 13.66 3.44 -3.42
N THR A 74 12.44 3.29 -2.91
CA THR A 74 11.62 4.43 -2.48
C THR A 74 11.44 4.47 -0.97
N SER A 75 11.91 3.46 -0.27
CA SER A 75 11.83 3.40 1.17
C SER A 75 13.08 2.80 1.78
N GLN A 76 13.32 3.17 3.04
CA GLN A 76 14.40 2.63 3.84
C GLN A 76 13.78 1.81 4.96
N VAL A 77 14.18 0.55 5.07
CA VAL A 77 13.62 -0.37 6.07
C VAL A 77 14.69 -0.69 7.10
N ARG A 78 14.37 -0.48 8.38
CA ARG A 78 15.28 -0.77 9.49
C ARG A 78 14.57 -1.57 10.56
N LEU A 79 15.32 -2.43 11.23
CA LEU A 79 14.81 -3.18 12.37
C LEU A 79 15.32 -2.51 13.65
N LYS A 80 14.38 -2.12 14.54
CA LYS A 80 14.71 -1.49 15.81
C LYS A 80 13.88 -2.09 16.93
N LYS A 81 14.54 -2.66 17.92
CA LYS A 81 13.88 -3.12 19.17
C LYS A 81 12.54 -3.84 18.97
N GLY A 82 12.49 -4.83 18.09
CA GLY A 82 11.27 -5.58 17.81
C GLY A 82 10.28 -4.89 16.88
N LYS A 83 10.70 -3.80 16.23
CA LYS A 83 9.84 -3.05 15.30
C LYS A 83 10.51 -2.91 13.95
N VAL A 84 9.69 -2.96 12.91
CA VAL A 84 10.12 -2.63 11.56
C VAL A 84 9.82 -1.16 11.34
N VAL A 85 10.83 -0.36 11.05
CA VAL A 85 10.68 1.07 10.78
C VAL A 85 10.89 1.30 9.29
N ILE A 86 9.89 1.85 8.63
CA ILE A 86 9.92 2.14 7.19
C ILE A 86 9.88 3.64 7.00
N LYS A 87 10.90 4.18 6.34
CA LYS A 87 10.97 5.61 6.01
C LYS A 87 10.67 5.79 4.54
N CYS A 88 9.70 6.66 4.23
CA CYS A 88 9.43 7.05 2.84
C CYS A 88 10.50 8.06 2.40
N LEU A 89 11.23 7.73 1.33
CA LEU A 89 12.30 8.61 0.85
C LEU A 89 11.77 9.81 0.08
N ASN A 90 10.49 9.78 -0.32
CA ASN A 90 9.90 10.90 -1.05
C ASN A 90 9.42 12.02 -0.12
N CYS A 91 8.68 11.69 0.93
CA CYS A 91 8.12 12.70 1.85
C CYS A 91 8.72 12.68 3.26
N GLY A 92 9.57 11.69 3.55
CA GLY A 92 10.22 11.58 4.86
C GLY A 92 9.34 11.00 5.97
N ALA A 93 8.14 10.54 5.66
CA ALA A 93 7.25 9.96 6.66
C ALA A 93 7.77 8.60 7.14
N TYR A 94 7.51 8.32 8.41
CA TYR A 94 7.91 7.05 9.02
C TYR A 94 6.69 6.20 9.33
N LYS A 95 6.84 4.89 9.15
CA LYS A 95 5.87 3.90 9.56
C LYS A 95 6.55 2.89 10.47
N ARG A 96 5.88 2.50 11.54
CA ARG A 96 6.41 1.54 12.50
C ARG A 96 5.44 0.38 12.65
N TYR A 97 5.95 -0.84 12.51
CA TYR A 97 5.15 -2.05 12.67
C TYR A 97 5.88 -3.01 13.59
N PRO A 98 5.21 -3.57 14.60
CA PRO A 98 5.84 -4.60 15.42
C PRO A 98 5.99 -5.89 14.62
N TYR A 99 7.15 -6.53 14.67
CA TYR A 99 7.36 -7.83 14.04
C TYR A 99 7.38 -8.96 15.07
N LYS A 100 7.39 -8.61 16.33
CA LYS A 100 7.24 -9.58 17.42
C LYS A 100 5.83 -9.53 17.98
N LYS A 101 5.26 -10.69 18.24
CA LYS A 101 3.97 -10.77 18.92
C LYS A 101 4.10 -10.48 20.40
#